data_32a900eeee410cbb6ca6743071699378
#
_entry.id   32a900eeee410cbb6ca6743071699378
#
_cell.length_a   1.000
_cell.length_b   1.000
_cell.length_c   1.000
_cell.angle_alpha   90.00
_cell.angle_beta   90.00
_cell.angle_gamma   90.00
#
_symmetry.space_group_name_H-M   'P 1'
#
loop_
_entity.id
_entity.type
_entity.pdbx_description
1 polymer ?
#
loop_
_entity_poly.entity_id
_entity_poly.type
_entity_poly.pdbx_seq_one_letter_code
_entity_poly.pdbx_strand_id
1 'polypeptide(L)'
;MRFTTSLLSIFLLVILLLVLLPNPGFSQEKGRVYTLQESIDEAFANNWSLKANKEQVDQSIQVKKQARAGFLPKLSTTYSYTRFDEERTFRSTLTGGGEVAISSLDNYEWRGTVTQPLFTGFALTSSYELSKLGIDQSEMNVELEKLNLALSVKQAYFDILIADKGIEVAESDVEFRESNLKVARSFYNVGMVPINDVLRAEVELASAQQNLVTARNAARLARCRFNTLLSRPIHASVDVQDILAFKPEKEDFDEDVEQALENRPEMKLININILQVDQEARLTKSKNYPEIGFFFDYIKAGDDPSVSGSPFHDVNEWRATAALSWTFWEWGKTHYAVKEKESLKRELMQTKLALGDSIRLELKDAILRLENAEENIPTTQKAIKQGEENLRVNEERYKAQVTTITEVLDAQSLLTRARVNFYSALYNHHLAKASLERALGKY
;
A
#
# COMPACT_ATOMS: atom_id res chain seq x y z
N MET A 1 -8.10 65.17 -3.89
CA MET A 1 -8.76 64.44 -2.79
C MET A 1 -10.06 63.74 -3.23
N ARG A 2 -10.09 63.06 -4.39
CA ARG A 2 -11.27 62.33 -4.89
C ARG A 2 -10.95 60.91 -5.41
N PHE A 3 -9.70 60.43 -5.31
CA PHE A 3 -9.28 59.09 -5.78
C PHE A 3 -9.18 58.03 -4.68
N THR A 4 -9.14 58.41 -3.41
CA THR A 4 -8.95 57.46 -2.30
C THR A 4 -10.27 56.87 -1.77
N THR A 5 -11.42 57.50 -2.01
CA THR A 5 -12.73 57.00 -1.56
C THR A 5 -13.29 55.88 -2.44
N SER A 6 -12.92 55.82 -3.72
CA SER A 6 -13.39 54.79 -4.66
C SER A 6 -12.74 53.41 -4.40
N LEU A 7 -11.45 53.35 -4.04
CA LEU A 7 -10.73 52.10 -3.74
C LEU A 7 -11.23 51.46 -2.43
N LEU A 8 -11.54 52.27 -1.43
CA LEU A 8 -12.06 51.76 -0.13
C LEU A 8 -13.47 51.18 -0.30
N SER A 9 -14.31 51.76 -1.14
CA SER A 9 -15.68 51.28 -1.42
C SER A 9 -15.65 49.95 -2.22
N ILE A 10 -14.70 49.77 -3.15
CA ILE A 10 -14.54 48.53 -3.90
C ILE A 10 -13.99 47.42 -2.99
N PHE A 11 -13.07 47.73 -2.07
CA PHE A 11 -12.52 46.75 -1.11
C PHE A 11 -13.58 46.31 -0.09
N LEU A 12 -14.45 47.20 0.37
CA LEU A 12 -15.57 46.85 1.25
C LEU A 12 -16.66 46.04 0.54
N LEU A 13 -16.91 46.29 -0.75
CA LEU A 13 -17.87 45.53 -1.56
C LEU A 13 -17.35 44.08 -1.85
N VAL A 14 -16.05 43.92 -2.04
CA VAL A 14 -15.40 42.57 -2.24
C VAL A 14 -15.41 41.77 -0.94
N ILE A 15 -15.19 42.39 0.21
CA ILE A 15 -15.31 41.75 1.53
C ILE A 15 -16.75 41.34 1.83
N LEU A 16 -17.73 42.19 1.48
CA LEU A 16 -19.17 41.89 1.66
C LEU A 16 -19.64 40.75 0.74
N LEU A 17 -19.06 40.62 -0.47
CA LEU A 17 -19.36 39.53 -1.41
C LEU A 17 -18.73 38.20 -0.96
N LEU A 18 -17.59 38.21 -0.26
CA LEU A 18 -16.95 37.04 0.32
C LEU A 18 -17.70 36.47 1.53
N VAL A 19 -18.44 37.30 2.26
CA VAL A 19 -19.26 36.87 3.41
C VAL A 19 -20.62 36.29 2.97
N LEU A 20 -21.05 36.55 1.72
CA LEU A 20 -22.28 36.03 1.14
C LEU A 20 -22.12 34.75 0.34
N LEU A 21 -20.89 34.18 0.25
CA LEU A 21 -20.76 32.82 -0.23
C LEU A 21 -21.45 31.91 0.80
N PRO A 22 -22.46 31.11 0.41
CA PRO A 22 -23.02 30.16 1.33
C PRO A 22 -21.86 29.26 1.75
N ASN A 23 -21.53 29.26 3.05
CA ASN A 23 -20.74 28.19 3.61
C ASN A 23 -21.35 26.88 3.05
N PRO A 24 -20.58 25.99 2.43
CA PRO A 24 -21.07 24.66 2.17
C PRO A 24 -21.41 24.10 3.56
N GLY A 25 -22.69 24.24 3.93
CA GLY A 25 -23.22 23.68 5.16
C GLY A 25 -22.77 22.24 5.15
N PHE A 26 -22.10 21.80 6.21
CA PHE A 26 -21.95 20.39 6.51
C PHE A 26 -23.38 19.84 6.61
N SER A 27 -23.93 19.44 5.44
CA SER A 27 -25.07 18.56 5.39
C SER A 27 -24.62 17.34 6.20
N GLN A 28 -25.23 17.11 7.35
CA GLN A 28 -25.22 15.80 7.97
C GLN A 28 -25.89 14.88 6.93
N GLU A 29 -25.08 14.30 6.03
CA GLU A 29 -25.53 13.17 5.22
C GLU A 29 -26.04 12.13 6.22
N LYS A 30 -27.36 11.86 6.16
CA LYS A 30 -27.90 10.65 6.75
C LYS A 30 -26.98 9.53 6.32
N GLY A 31 -26.41 8.77 7.28
CA GLY A 31 -25.39 7.79 7.03
C GLY A 31 -25.75 6.93 5.84
N ARG A 32 -24.94 7.00 4.79
CA ARG A 32 -25.08 6.13 3.63
C ARG A 32 -24.85 4.71 4.11
N VAL A 33 -25.79 3.84 3.86
CA VAL A 33 -25.64 2.41 4.14
C VAL A 33 -24.82 1.78 3.02
N TYR A 34 -23.66 1.26 3.37
CA TYR A 34 -22.74 0.63 2.42
C TYR A 34 -23.01 -0.87 2.30
N THR A 35 -23.04 -1.37 1.08
CA THR A 35 -22.86 -2.81 0.82
C THR A 35 -21.36 -3.16 0.86
N LEU A 36 -21.05 -4.44 1.02
CA LEU A 36 -19.66 -4.90 1.01
C LEU A 36 -18.94 -4.56 -0.30
N GLN A 37 -19.61 -4.80 -1.44
CA GLN A 37 -19.04 -4.51 -2.76
C GLN A 37 -18.80 -3.02 -2.98
N GLU A 38 -19.77 -2.16 -2.64
CA GLU A 38 -19.56 -0.70 -2.73
C GLU A 38 -18.39 -0.21 -1.88
N SER A 39 -18.17 -0.83 -0.71
CA SER A 39 -17.04 -0.52 0.17
C SER A 39 -15.70 -0.84 -0.48
N ILE A 40 -15.59 -2.00 -1.14
CA ILE A 40 -14.40 -2.42 -1.87
C ILE A 40 -14.14 -1.48 -3.06
N ASP A 41 -15.19 -1.19 -3.85
CA ASP A 41 -15.08 -0.33 -5.03
C ASP A 41 -14.66 1.10 -4.66
N GLU A 42 -15.23 1.66 -3.58
CA GLU A 42 -14.85 2.99 -3.08
C GLU A 42 -13.41 3.01 -2.55
N ALA A 43 -12.97 1.95 -1.86
CA ALA A 43 -11.59 1.81 -1.43
C ALA A 43 -10.63 1.74 -2.63
N PHE A 44 -10.94 0.97 -3.67
CA PHE A 44 -10.13 0.89 -4.89
C PHE A 44 -10.04 2.22 -5.65
N ALA A 45 -11.09 3.04 -5.57
CA ALA A 45 -11.09 4.37 -6.19
C ALA A 45 -10.29 5.40 -5.38
N ASN A 46 -10.34 5.34 -4.06
CA ASN A 46 -9.92 6.45 -3.21
C ASN A 46 -8.70 6.17 -2.34
N ASN A 47 -8.39 4.90 -2.00
CA ASN A 47 -7.33 4.57 -1.06
C ASN A 47 -5.96 5.14 -1.49
N TRP A 48 -5.29 5.81 -0.55
CA TRP A 48 -4.02 6.49 -0.80
C TRP A 48 -2.87 5.54 -1.07
N SER A 49 -2.81 4.38 -0.40
CA SER A 49 -1.78 3.37 -0.65
C SER A 49 -1.89 2.82 -2.07
N LEU A 50 -3.11 2.50 -2.51
CA LEU A 50 -3.35 2.03 -3.88
C LEU A 50 -3.02 3.11 -4.93
N LYS A 51 -3.34 4.39 -4.66
CA LYS A 51 -2.94 5.50 -5.53
C LYS A 51 -1.42 5.63 -5.61
N ALA A 52 -0.73 5.52 -4.48
CA ALA A 52 0.74 5.54 -4.46
C ALA A 52 1.35 4.39 -5.28
N ASN A 53 0.80 3.18 -5.21
CA ASN A 53 1.23 2.05 -6.05
C ASN A 53 0.96 2.31 -7.56
N LYS A 54 -0.14 2.96 -7.91
CA LYS A 54 -0.41 3.37 -9.31
C LYS A 54 0.63 4.40 -9.81
N GLU A 55 1.04 5.36 -8.98
CA GLU A 55 2.13 6.29 -9.33
C GLU A 55 3.47 5.58 -9.54
N GLN A 56 3.72 4.44 -8.85
CA GLN A 56 4.91 3.62 -9.11
C GLN A 56 4.88 2.97 -10.51
N VAL A 57 3.69 2.62 -11.03
CA VAL A 57 3.55 2.17 -12.43
C VAL A 57 3.94 3.31 -13.38
N ASP A 58 3.43 4.51 -13.16
CA ASP A 58 3.79 5.67 -13.98
C ASP A 58 5.28 5.99 -13.91
N GLN A 59 5.89 5.88 -12.71
CA GLN A 59 7.34 5.99 -12.53
C GLN A 59 8.09 4.95 -13.39
N SER A 60 7.67 3.69 -13.39
CA SER A 60 8.27 2.61 -14.17
C SER A 60 8.14 2.87 -15.68
N ILE A 61 7.03 3.44 -16.13
CA ILE A 61 6.82 3.88 -17.51
C ILE A 61 7.86 4.97 -17.89
N GLN A 62 8.15 5.93 -16.99
CA GLN A 62 9.17 6.94 -17.26
C GLN A 62 10.58 6.33 -17.30
N VAL A 63 10.88 5.35 -16.44
CA VAL A 63 12.15 4.61 -16.47
C VAL A 63 12.34 3.89 -17.82
N LYS A 64 11.27 3.26 -18.35
CA LYS A 64 11.32 2.67 -19.72
C LYS A 64 11.59 3.73 -20.80
N LYS A 65 10.98 4.92 -20.71
CA LYS A 65 11.25 6.02 -21.66
C LYS A 65 12.71 6.48 -21.54
N GLN A 66 13.28 6.55 -20.34
CA GLN A 66 14.70 6.85 -20.11
C GLN A 66 15.60 5.79 -20.75
N ALA A 67 15.29 4.49 -20.53
CA ALA A 67 16.05 3.40 -21.15
C ALA A 67 15.99 3.48 -22.70
N ARG A 68 14.82 3.82 -23.27
CA ARG A 68 14.67 4.04 -24.71
C ARG A 68 15.51 5.23 -25.21
N ALA A 69 15.57 6.31 -24.44
CA ALA A 69 16.37 7.48 -24.81
C ALA A 69 17.87 7.18 -24.90
N GLY A 70 18.34 6.13 -24.22
CA GLY A 70 19.72 5.65 -24.37
C GLY A 70 20.12 5.19 -25.77
N PHE A 71 19.15 4.85 -26.63
CA PHE A 71 19.40 4.53 -28.06
C PHE A 71 19.55 5.74 -28.95
N LEU A 72 19.20 6.94 -28.49
CA LEU A 72 19.19 8.18 -29.27
C LEU A 72 20.51 8.95 -29.11
N PRO A 73 20.86 9.83 -30.05
CA PRO A 73 22.00 10.69 -29.93
C PRO A 73 21.90 11.61 -28.73
N LYS A 74 22.99 11.73 -27.98
CA LYS A 74 23.14 12.70 -26.88
C LYS A 74 23.83 13.95 -27.42
N LEU A 75 23.24 15.10 -27.20
CA LEU A 75 23.79 16.41 -27.52
C LEU A 75 24.32 17.05 -26.25
N SER A 76 25.57 17.54 -26.28
CA SER A 76 26.16 18.26 -25.14
C SER A 76 26.91 19.48 -25.65
N THR A 77 27.05 20.51 -24.84
CA THR A 77 27.85 21.69 -25.11
C THR A 77 28.73 21.98 -23.90
N THR A 78 29.94 22.41 -24.20
CA THR A 78 30.92 22.83 -23.18
C THR A 78 31.54 24.14 -23.62
N TYR A 79 31.66 25.08 -22.70
CA TYR A 79 32.47 26.28 -22.86
C TYR A 79 33.52 26.28 -21.76
N SER A 80 34.80 26.38 -22.15
CA SER A 80 35.91 26.34 -21.22
C SER A 80 36.84 27.56 -21.42
N TYR A 81 37.35 28.04 -20.35
CA TYR A 81 38.42 29.01 -20.30
C TYR A 81 39.62 28.40 -19.58
N THR A 82 40.78 28.46 -20.21
CA THR A 82 42.02 27.98 -19.67
C THR A 82 43.09 29.06 -19.78
N ARG A 83 43.70 29.46 -18.69
CA ARG A 83 44.84 30.35 -18.66
C ARG A 83 46.09 29.57 -18.30
N PHE A 84 47.09 29.67 -19.13
CA PHE A 84 48.42 29.14 -18.83
C PHE A 84 49.22 30.19 -18.06
N ASP A 85 50.20 29.76 -17.24
CA ASP A 85 51.14 30.60 -16.52
C ASP A 85 52.18 31.24 -17.46
N GLU A 86 52.58 30.49 -18.54
CA GLU A 86 53.49 30.89 -19.57
C GLU A 86 52.99 30.48 -20.95
N GLU A 87 53.37 31.23 -22.01
CA GLU A 87 53.15 30.80 -23.36
C GLU A 87 53.90 29.52 -23.66
N ARG A 88 53.25 28.54 -24.24
CA ARG A 88 53.93 27.33 -24.70
C ARG A 88 54.77 27.65 -25.92
N THR A 89 56.06 27.32 -25.86
CA THR A 89 57.03 27.54 -26.96
C THR A 89 57.48 26.20 -27.52
N PHE A 90 57.79 26.21 -28.78
CA PHE A 90 58.43 25.10 -29.50
C PHE A 90 59.79 25.57 -30.02
N ARG A 91 60.85 24.83 -29.69
CA ARG A 91 62.17 25.11 -30.19
C ARG A 91 62.33 24.54 -31.63
N SER A 92 62.44 25.38 -32.65
CA SER A 92 62.52 24.95 -34.03
C SER A 92 63.95 24.99 -34.51
N THR A 93 64.45 23.88 -35.04
CA THR A 93 65.76 23.81 -35.70
C THR A 93 65.77 24.54 -37.02
N LEU A 94 64.61 24.77 -37.65
CA LEU A 94 64.45 25.52 -38.89
C LEU A 94 64.68 27.04 -38.72
N THR A 95 64.50 27.55 -37.49
CA THR A 95 64.70 28.98 -37.16
C THR A 95 66.03 29.22 -36.44
N GLY A 96 67.01 28.34 -36.60
CA GLY A 96 68.30 28.47 -35.94
C GLY A 96 68.32 28.23 -34.46
N GLY A 97 67.30 27.47 -33.92
CA GLY A 97 67.18 27.13 -32.51
C GLY A 97 66.37 28.14 -31.71
N GLY A 98 65.68 29.06 -32.36
CA GLY A 98 64.78 30.03 -31.73
C GLY A 98 63.50 29.36 -31.16
N GLU A 99 62.99 29.92 -30.10
CA GLU A 99 61.69 29.51 -29.50
C GLU A 99 60.57 30.25 -30.26
N VAL A 100 59.57 29.47 -30.69
CA VAL A 100 58.35 29.99 -31.35
C VAL A 100 57.18 29.69 -30.44
N ALA A 101 56.38 30.69 -30.05
CA ALA A 101 55.15 30.50 -29.32
C ALA A 101 54.18 29.64 -30.12
N ILE A 102 53.51 28.69 -29.49
CA ILE A 102 52.54 27.79 -30.07
C ILE A 102 51.20 27.81 -29.34
N SER A 103 51.03 28.64 -28.29
CA SER A 103 49.74 28.85 -27.61
C SER A 103 49.66 30.27 -27.07
N SER A 104 48.44 30.80 -26.97
CA SER A 104 48.14 32.00 -26.19
C SER A 104 48.10 31.69 -24.70
N LEU A 105 48.32 32.74 -23.86
CA LEU A 105 48.13 32.62 -22.40
C LEU A 105 46.66 32.30 -22.04
N ASP A 106 45.73 32.99 -22.66
CA ASP A 106 44.30 32.84 -22.47
C ASP A 106 43.73 32.02 -23.62
N ASN A 107 43.01 30.97 -23.31
CA ASN A 107 42.41 30.05 -24.29
C ASN A 107 40.96 29.82 -23.97
N TYR A 108 40.07 30.10 -24.89
CA TYR A 108 38.64 29.90 -24.82
C TYR A 108 38.24 28.85 -25.84
N GLU A 109 37.45 27.90 -25.44
CA GLU A 109 36.93 26.85 -26.32
C GLU A 109 35.43 26.66 -26.09
N TRP A 110 34.66 26.71 -27.14
CA TRP A 110 33.28 26.23 -27.17
C TRP A 110 33.23 24.96 -28.00
N ARG A 111 32.61 23.92 -27.42
CA ARG A 111 32.48 22.62 -28.06
C ARG A 111 31.04 22.15 -28.00
N GLY A 112 30.46 21.81 -29.16
CA GLY A 112 29.22 21.08 -29.30
C GLY A 112 29.51 19.64 -29.69
N THR A 113 29.05 18.65 -28.88
CA THR A 113 29.30 17.23 -29.11
C THR A 113 28.02 16.48 -29.33
N VAL A 114 27.96 15.66 -30.40
CA VAL A 114 26.95 14.63 -30.63
C VAL A 114 27.56 13.27 -30.34
N THR A 115 26.97 12.51 -29.40
CA THR A 115 27.42 11.15 -29.08
C THR A 115 26.31 10.16 -29.42
N GLN A 116 26.57 9.20 -30.32
CA GLN A 116 25.62 8.16 -30.68
C GLN A 116 26.23 6.79 -30.42
N PRO A 117 25.69 5.99 -29.46
CA PRO A 117 26.06 4.60 -29.37
C PRO A 117 25.53 3.81 -30.57
N LEU A 118 26.40 3.10 -31.26
CA LEU A 118 26.05 2.27 -32.43
C LEU A 118 25.90 0.81 -32.01
N PHE A 119 26.78 0.34 -31.10
CA PHE A 119 26.72 -0.99 -30.54
C PHE A 119 27.28 -0.98 -29.10
N THR A 120 26.57 -1.58 -28.16
CA THR A 120 26.94 -1.61 -26.73
C THR A 120 26.97 -3.02 -26.17
N GLY A 121 27.30 -4.02 -27.00
CA GLY A 121 27.29 -5.42 -26.56
C GLY A 121 25.92 -5.90 -26.06
N PHE A 122 24.81 -5.33 -26.57
CA PHE A 122 23.43 -5.58 -26.11
C PHE A 122 23.07 -4.97 -24.75
N ALA A 123 23.92 -4.11 -24.16
CA ALA A 123 23.63 -3.48 -22.88
C ALA A 123 22.34 -2.64 -22.91
N LEU A 124 22.18 -1.78 -23.93
CA LEU A 124 20.98 -0.95 -24.09
C LEU A 124 19.71 -1.79 -24.29
N THR A 125 19.80 -2.87 -25.07
CA THR A 125 18.67 -3.77 -25.28
C THR A 125 18.26 -4.47 -23.98
N SER A 126 19.24 -5.02 -23.23
CA SER A 126 18.97 -5.69 -21.97
C SER A 126 18.41 -4.71 -20.92
N SER A 127 18.94 -3.49 -20.86
CA SER A 127 18.42 -2.42 -19.97
C SER A 127 16.99 -2.02 -20.33
N TYR A 128 16.67 -1.94 -21.63
CA TYR A 128 15.30 -1.66 -22.08
C TYR A 128 14.33 -2.79 -21.75
N GLU A 129 14.70 -4.06 -21.98
CA GLU A 129 13.87 -5.21 -21.59
C GLU A 129 13.71 -5.29 -20.07
N LEU A 130 14.75 -5.00 -19.28
CA LEU A 130 14.67 -4.91 -17.83
C LEU A 130 13.66 -3.84 -17.39
N SER A 131 13.64 -2.69 -18.05
CA SER A 131 12.67 -1.63 -17.75
C SER A 131 11.23 -1.97 -18.11
N LYS A 132 10.99 -2.83 -19.11
CA LYS A 132 9.65 -3.39 -19.38
C LYS A 132 9.19 -4.29 -18.24
N LEU A 133 10.06 -5.23 -17.81
CA LEU A 133 9.77 -6.10 -16.68
C LEU A 133 9.53 -5.30 -15.38
N GLY A 134 10.15 -4.12 -15.26
CA GLY A 134 9.88 -3.18 -14.16
C GLY A 134 8.45 -2.63 -14.17
N ILE A 135 7.84 -2.44 -15.36
CA ILE A 135 6.43 -2.06 -15.46
C ILE A 135 5.55 -3.25 -15.04
N ASP A 136 5.80 -4.44 -15.60
CA ASP A 136 5.03 -5.64 -15.28
C ASP A 136 5.07 -5.92 -13.76
N GLN A 137 6.24 -5.72 -13.13
CA GLN A 137 6.40 -5.85 -11.67
C GLN A 137 5.55 -4.83 -10.90
N SER A 138 5.56 -3.56 -11.35
CA SER A 138 4.78 -2.50 -10.69
C SER A 138 3.28 -2.73 -10.83
N GLU A 139 2.81 -3.22 -11.98
CA GLU A 139 1.41 -3.60 -12.20
C GLU A 139 0.99 -4.75 -11.31
N MET A 140 1.83 -5.78 -11.15
CA MET A 140 1.55 -6.89 -10.23
C MET A 140 1.55 -6.45 -8.76
N ASN A 141 2.37 -5.47 -8.37
CA ASN A 141 2.30 -4.86 -7.04
C ASN A 141 0.97 -4.14 -6.80
N VAL A 142 0.40 -3.48 -7.81
CA VAL A 142 -0.94 -2.89 -7.73
C VAL A 142 -2.00 -3.97 -7.52
N GLU A 143 -1.92 -5.11 -8.22
CA GLU A 143 -2.87 -6.22 -8.04
C GLU A 143 -2.74 -6.85 -6.64
N LEU A 144 -1.51 -7.02 -6.14
CA LEU A 144 -1.26 -7.49 -4.78
C LEU A 144 -1.83 -6.53 -3.72
N GLU A 145 -1.66 -5.22 -3.92
CA GLU A 145 -2.22 -4.21 -3.02
C GLU A 145 -3.76 -4.21 -3.05
N LYS A 146 -4.38 -4.38 -4.22
CA LYS A 146 -5.84 -4.53 -4.31
C LYS A 146 -6.33 -5.74 -3.53
N LEU A 147 -5.65 -6.87 -3.66
CA LEU A 147 -6.00 -8.10 -2.96
C LEU A 147 -5.94 -7.93 -1.44
N ASN A 148 -4.88 -7.30 -0.93
CA ASN A 148 -4.72 -7.02 0.49
C ASN A 148 -5.71 -5.94 1.00
N LEU A 149 -5.96 -4.92 0.19
CA LEU A 149 -6.93 -3.86 0.51
C LEU A 149 -8.35 -4.42 0.57
N ALA A 150 -8.74 -5.30 -0.36
CA ALA A 150 -10.05 -5.94 -0.35
C ALA A 150 -10.26 -6.75 0.94
N LEU A 151 -9.28 -7.56 1.37
CA LEU A 151 -9.34 -8.27 2.64
C LEU A 151 -9.48 -7.30 3.83
N SER A 152 -8.68 -6.22 3.84
CA SER A 152 -8.71 -5.23 4.92
C SER A 152 -10.06 -4.51 5.00
N VAL A 153 -10.68 -4.20 3.86
CA VAL A 153 -12.01 -3.59 3.79
C VAL A 153 -13.08 -4.56 4.27
N LYS A 154 -13.04 -5.83 3.83
CA LYS A 154 -13.95 -6.90 4.31
C LYS A 154 -13.85 -7.04 5.82
N GLN A 155 -12.65 -7.11 6.37
CA GLN A 155 -12.42 -7.18 7.81
C GLN A 155 -12.99 -5.97 8.54
N ALA A 156 -12.70 -4.75 8.09
CA ALA A 156 -13.22 -3.53 8.72
C ALA A 156 -14.76 -3.43 8.62
N TYR A 157 -15.36 -3.94 7.54
CA TYR A 157 -16.80 -4.05 7.38
C TYR A 157 -17.42 -4.98 8.42
N PHE A 158 -16.84 -6.18 8.60
CA PHE A 158 -17.29 -7.13 9.62
C PHE A 158 -17.00 -6.64 11.05
N ASP A 159 -15.90 -5.87 11.26
CA ASP A 159 -15.61 -5.23 12.54
C ASP A 159 -16.71 -4.24 12.97
N ILE A 160 -17.33 -3.52 12.02
CA ILE A 160 -18.49 -2.67 12.32
C ILE A 160 -19.69 -3.52 12.74
N LEU A 161 -19.99 -4.58 11.97
CA LEU A 161 -21.14 -5.44 12.25
C LEU A 161 -21.05 -6.12 13.62
N ILE A 162 -19.87 -6.69 13.96
CA ILE A 162 -19.67 -7.34 15.26
C ILE A 162 -19.71 -6.32 16.41
N ALA A 163 -19.20 -5.11 16.20
CA ALA A 163 -19.23 -4.07 17.21
C ALA A 163 -20.67 -3.55 17.46
N ASP A 164 -21.49 -3.46 16.41
CA ASP A 164 -22.91 -3.09 16.54
C ASP A 164 -23.71 -4.18 17.27
N LYS A 165 -23.46 -5.46 16.98
CA LYS A 165 -24.02 -6.58 17.75
C LYS A 165 -23.52 -6.58 19.21
N GLY A 166 -22.29 -6.14 19.45
CA GLY A 166 -21.76 -5.95 20.79
C GLY A 166 -22.51 -4.87 21.58
N ILE A 167 -22.92 -3.76 20.93
CA ILE A 167 -23.78 -2.73 21.56
C ILE A 167 -25.15 -3.32 21.88
N GLU A 168 -25.78 -4.03 20.94
CA GLU A 168 -27.10 -4.65 21.12
C GLU A 168 -27.12 -5.60 22.33
N VAL A 169 -26.09 -6.45 22.45
CA VAL A 169 -25.95 -7.36 23.60
C VAL A 169 -25.74 -6.62 24.91
N ALA A 170 -24.89 -5.58 24.90
CA ALA A 170 -24.60 -4.79 26.11
C ALA A 170 -25.81 -3.95 26.54
N GLU A 171 -26.59 -3.39 25.63
CA GLU A 171 -27.85 -2.68 25.93
C GLU A 171 -28.89 -3.61 26.55
N SER A 172 -29.05 -4.81 25.99
CA SER A 172 -29.94 -5.84 26.54
C SER A 172 -29.52 -6.28 27.95
N ASP A 173 -28.19 -6.39 28.22
CA ASP A 173 -27.68 -6.72 29.57
C ASP A 173 -27.94 -5.60 30.58
N VAL A 174 -27.78 -4.34 30.22
CA VAL A 174 -28.10 -3.19 31.08
C VAL A 174 -29.58 -3.16 31.40
N GLU A 175 -30.46 -3.28 30.39
CA GLU A 175 -31.92 -3.30 30.60
C GLU A 175 -32.35 -4.41 31.57
N PHE A 176 -31.79 -5.62 31.36
CA PHE A 176 -32.06 -6.76 32.25
C PHE A 176 -31.64 -6.47 33.70
N ARG A 177 -30.41 -5.94 33.93
CA ARG A 177 -29.88 -5.65 35.27
C ARG A 177 -30.63 -4.52 35.95
N GLU A 178 -31.09 -3.49 35.18
CA GLU A 178 -31.97 -2.47 35.73
C GLU A 178 -33.32 -3.03 36.22
N SER A 179 -33.90 -3.95 35.45
CA SER A 179 -35.12 -4.64 35.82
C SER A 179 -34.95 -5.46 37.12
N ASN A 180 -33.85 -6.23 37.18
CA ASN A 180 -33.53 -7.05 38.37
C ASN A 180 -33.25 -6.20 39.63
N LEU A 181 -32.57 -5.07 39.47
CA LEU A 181 -32.37 -4.13 40.59
C LEU A 181 -33.70 -3.61 41.13
N LYS A 182 -34.68 -3.29 40.27
CA LYS A 182 -36.03 -2.90 40.70
C LYS A 182 -36.72 -4.00 41.49
N VAL A 183 -36.63 -5.26 41.04
CA VAL A 183 -37.19 -6.41 41.73
C VAL A 183 -36.50 -6.62 43.11
N ALA A 184 -35.16 -6.60 43.15
CA ALA A 184 -34.40 -6.75 44.40
C ALA A 184 -34.75 -5.65 45.41
N ARG A 185 -34.86 -4.37 44.96
CA ARG A 185 -35.29 -3.27 45.85
C ARG A 185 -36.70 -3.44 46.35
N SER A 186 -37.65 -3.92 45.53
CA SER A 186 -39.02 -4.19 45.93
C SER A 186 -39.06 -5.28 47.00
N PHE A 187 -38.33 -6.38 46.84
CA PHE A 187 -38.27 -7.47 47.83
C PHE A 187 -37.60 -7.02 49.12
N TYR A 188 -36.53 -6.19 49.05
CA TYR A 188 -35.90 -5.63 50.24
C TYR A 188 -36.86 -4.73 51.03
N ASN A 189 -37.63 -3.86 50.37
CA ASN A 189 -38.57 -2.95 51.03
C ASN A 189 -39.68 -3.65 51.80
N VAL A 190 -40.04 -4.86 51.42
CA VAL A 190 -41.00 -5.71 52.12
C VAL A 190 -40.34 -6.73 53.04
N GLY A 191 -39.01 -6.67 53.24
CA GLY A 191 -38.25 -7.50 54.15
C GLY A 191 -38.00 -8.95 53.67
N MET A 192 -38.17 -9.24 52.38
CA MET A 192 -38.06 -10.58 51.81
C MET A 192 -36.63 -10.98 51.47
N VAL A 193 -35.73 -10.01 51.23
CA VAL A 193 -34.30 -10.23 50.93
C VAL A 193 -33.41 -9.28 51.72
N PRO A 194 -32.13 -9.64 52.00
CA PRO A 194 -31.17 -8.79 52.66
C PRO A 194 -30.68 -7.63 51.76
N ILE A 195 -30.18 -6.55 52.37
CA ILE A 195 -29.61 -5.39 51.65
C ILE A 195 -28.47 -5.81 50.73
N ASN A 196 -27.73 -6.88 51.03
CA ASN A 196 -26.66 -7.40 50.18
C ASN A 196 -27.12 -7.73 48.76
N ASP A 197 -28.34 -8.19 48.57
CA ASP A 197 -28.89 -8.52 47.25
C ASP A 197 -29.07 -7.25 46.41
N VAL A 198 -29.53 -6.16 47.05
CA VAL A 198 -29.65 -4.84 46.36
C VAL A 198 -28.27 -4.30 46.00
N LEU A 199 -27.32 -4.29 46.96
CA LEU A 199 -25.97 -3.77 46.71
C LEU A 199 -25.25 -4.57 45.61
N ARG A 200 -25.45 -5.88 45.59
CA ARG A 200 -24.89 -6.72 44.49
C ARG A 200 -25.50 -6.39 43.14
N ALA A 201 -26.82 -6.23 43.07
CA ALA A 201 -27.48 -5.84 41.84
C ALA A 201 -27.03 -4.42 41.32
N GLU A 202 -26.75 -3.49 42.24
CA GLU A 202 -26.22 -2.18 41.93
C GLU A 202 -24.80 -2.25 41.33
N VAL A 203 -23.91 -3.04 41.91
CA VAL A 203 -22.55 -3.27 41.41
C VAL A 203 -22.57 -3.91 40.02
N GLU A 204 -23.43 -4.92 39.84
CA GLU A 204 -23.58 -5.60 38.57
C GLU A 204 -24.15 -4.68 37.45
N LEU A 205 -25.13 -3.83 37.81
CA LEU A 205 -25.63 -2.79 36.87
C LEU A 205 -24.54 -1.81 36.48
N ALA A 206 -23.75 -1.31 37.44
CA ALA A 206 -22.63 -0.41 37.17
C ALA A 206 -21.60 -1.04 36.22
N SER A 207 -21.31 -2.32 36.41
CA SER A 207 -20.43 -3.10 35.51
C SER A 207 -20.99 -3.21 34.09
N ALA A 208 -22.28 -3.51 33.95
CA ALA A 208 -22.94 -3.59 32.63
C ALA A 208 -22.94 -2.23 31.94
N GLN A 209 -23.20 -1.14 32.65
CA GLN A 209 -23.10 0.23 32.08
C GLN A 209 -21.69 0.56 31.61
N GLN A 210 -20.65 0.16 32.35
CA GLN A 210 -19.25 0.31 31.89
C GLN A 210 -18.98 -0.49 30.62
N ASN A 211 -19.48 -1.73 30.53
CA ASN A 211 -19.34 -2.58 29.34
C ASN A 211 -20.03 -1.94 28.12
N LEU A 212 -21.20 -1.34 28.30
CA LEU A 212 -21.91 -0.62 27.24
C LEU A 212 -21.10 0.57 26.72
N VAL A 213 -20.48 1.37 27.61
CA VAL A 213 -19.59 2.47 27.20
C VAL A 213 -18.42 1.93 26.38
N THR A 214 -17.83 0.82 26.80
CA THR A 214 -16.73 0.16 26.07
C THR A 214 -17.18 -0.33 24.69
N ALA A 215 -18.34 -0.98 24.58
CA ALA A 215 -18.91 -1.44 23.32
C ALA A 215 -19.18 -0.28 22.34
N ARG A 216 -19.76 0.82 22.82
CA ARG A 216 -20.00 2.03 22.01
C ARG A 216 -18.70 2.66 21.51
N ASN A 217 -17.65 2.67 22.33
CA ASN A 217 -16.34 3.17 21.90
C ASN A 217 -15.68 2.25 20.86
N ALA A 218 -15.80 0.92 21.01
CA ALA A 218 -15.33 -0.04 20.02
C ALA A 218 -16.00 0.15 18.66
N ALA A 219 -17.32 0.35 18.63
CA ALA A 219 -18.07 0.60 17.41
C ALA A 219 -17.67 1.92 16.73
N ARG A 220 -17.43 2.97 17.52
CA ARG A 220 -16.90 4.24 16.96
C ARG A 220 -15.52 4.04 16.32
N LEU A 221 -14.63 3.30 16.99
CA LEU A 221 -13.29 3.02 16.46
C LEU A 221 -13.34 2.16 15.20
N ALA A 222 -14.22 1.15 15.13
CA ALA A 222 -14.43 0.35 13.93
C ALA A 222 -14.84 1.21 12.73
N ARG A 223 -15.79 2.14 12.93
CA ARG A 223 -16.20 3.11 11.88
C ARG A 223 -15.06 4.05 11.46
N CYS A 224 -14.23 4.50 12.40
CA CYS A 224 -13.06 5.31 12.08
C CYS A 224 -12.05 4.54 11.21
N ARG A 225 -11.78 3.26 11.55
CA ARG A 225 -10.88 2.39 10.75
C ARG A 225 -11.42 2.16 9.35
N PHE A 226 -12.70 1.86 9.23
CA PHE A 226 -13.36 1.70 7.93
C PHE A 226 -13.26 2.99 7.09
N ASN A 227 -13.58 4.16 7.63
CA ASN A 227 -13.44 5.44 6.94
C ASN A 227 -12.00 5.70 6.48
N THR A 228 -11.00 5.32 7.28
CA THR A 228 -9.58 5.46 6.92
C THR A 228 -9.22 4.62 5.69
N LEU A 229 -9.71 3.38 5.60
CA LEU A 229 -9.48 2.52 4.45
C LEU A 229 -10.11 3.06 3.16
N LEU A 230 -11.28 3.69 3.27
CA LEU A 230 -11.97 4.34 2.16
C LEU A 230 -11.43 5.75 1.85
N SER A 231 -10.43 6.23 2.62
CA SER A 231 -9.89 7.61 2.53
C SER A 231 -10.96 8.69 2.69
N ARG A 232 -11.93 8.43 3.57
CA ARG A 232 -12.97 9.38 3.98
C ARG A 232 -12.56 10.14 5.25
N PRO A 233 -13.23 11.27 5.56
CA PRO A 233 -13.02 11.93 6.84
C PRO A 233 -13.27 10.95 8.00
N ILE A 234 -12.34 10.88 8.96
CA ILE A 234 -12.32 9.85 10.02
C ILE A 234 -13.63 9.78 10.85
N HIS A 235 -14.31 10.94 10.99
CA HIS A 235 -15.55 11.06 11.75
C HIS A 235 -16.82 11.05 10.87
N ALA A 236 -16.68 10.74 9.57
CA ALA A 236 -17.84 10.66 8.69
C ALA A 236 -18.82 9.58 9.19
N SER A 237 -20.11 9.90 9.15
CA SER A 237 -21.15 8.92 9.46
C SER A 237 -21.14 7.80 8.44
N VAL A 238 -21.18 6.57 8.92
CA VAL A 238 -21.22 5.37 8.08
C VAL A 238 -22.03 4.29 8.77
N ASP A 239 -22.91 3.66 7.99
CA ASP A 239 -23.62 2.44 8.36
C ASP A 239 -23.36 1.39 7.30
N VAL A 240 -23.45 0.11 7.67
CA VAL A 240 -23.18 -1.01 6.78
C VAL A 240 -24.41 -1.95 6.77
N GLN A 241 -24.63 -2.60 5.65
CA GLN A 241 -25.71 -3.59 5.52
C GLN A 241 -25.38 -4.83 6.38
N ASP A 242 -26.31 -5.30 7.19
CA ASP A 242 -26.13 -6.54 7.96
C ASP A 242 -26.20 -7.74 7.01
N ILE A 243 -25.06 -8.44 6.89
CA ILE A 243 -24.90 -9.62 6.04
C ILE A 243 -24.40 -10.84 6.84
N LEU A 244 -24.52 -10.80 8.17
CA LEU A 244 -24.05 -11.88 9.07
C LEU A 244 -24.93 -13.14 8.97
N ALA A 245 -25.32 -13.54 7.77
CA ALA A 245 -26.05 -14.78 7.53
C ALA A 245 -25.07 -15.93 7.26
N PHE A 246 -25.32 -17.08 7.89
CA PHE A 246 -24.54 -18.29 7.69
C PHE A 246 -25.06 -19.10 6.49
N LYS A 247 -24.14 -19.47 5.60
CA LYS A 247 -24.39 -20.41 4.50
C LYS A 247 -23.14 -21.30 4.35
N PRO A 248 -23.27 -22.62 4.56
CA PRO A 248 -22.15 -23.54 4.41
C PRO A 248 -21.70 -23.61 2.94
N GLU A 249 -20.39 -23.68 2.72
CA GLU A 249 -19.75 -23.84 1.42
C GLU A 249 -18.86 -25.10 1.45
N LYS A 250 -18.70 -25.75 0.30
CA LYS A 250 -17.79 -26.89 0.16
C LYS A 250 -16.64 -26.45 -0.74
N GLU A 251 -15.44 -26.64 -0.27
CA GLU A 251 -14.20 -26.31 -0.96
C GLU A 251 -13.47 -27.61 -1.34
N ASP A 252 -12.82 -27.63 -2.52
CA ASP A 252 -11.95 -28.70 -2.96
C ASP A 252 -10.50 -28.22 -2.92
N PHE A 253 -9.74 -28.75 -1.94
CA PHE A 253 -8.37 -28.28 -1.69
C PHE A 253 -7.45 -28.40 -2.91
N ASP A 254 -7.57 -29.49 -3.70
CA ASP A 254 -6.64 -29.72 -4.81
C ASP A 254 -6.92 -28.76 -5.98
N GLU A 255 -8.19 -28.50 -6.30
CA GLU A 255 -8.61 -27.50 -7.30
C GLU A 255 -8.21 -26.08 -6.84
N ASP A 256 -8.43 -25.77 -5.58
CA ASP A 256 -8.11 -24.48 -4.97
C ASP A 256 -6.61 -24.20 -4.98
N VAL A 257 -5.75 -25.21 -4.76
CA VAL A 257 -4.28 -25.07 -4.84
C VAL A 257 -3.84 -24.71 -6.25
N GLU A 258 -4.35 -25.38 -7.28
CA GLU A 258 -4.00 -25.05 -8.67
C GLU A 258 -4.40 -23.62 -9.01
N GLN A 259 -5.62 -23.23 -8.64
CA GLN A 259 -6.15 -21.89 -8.85
C GLN A 259 -5.30 -20.82 -8.12
N ALA A 260 -4.93 -21.06 -6.85
CA ALA A 260 -4.11 -20.15 -6.08
C ALA A 260 -2.72 -19.96 -6.69
N LEU A 261 -2.06 -21.04 -7.10
CA LEU A 261 -0.72 -20.98 -7.71
C LEU A 261 -0.70 -20.26 -9.05
N GLU A 262 -1.82 -20.29 -9.81
CA GLU A 262 -1.95 -19.61 -11.10
C GLU A 262 -2.31 -18.11 -10.93
N ASN A 263 -3.25 -17.82 -10.04
CA ASN A 263 -3.86 -16.49 -9.95
C ASN A 263 -3.10 -15.52 -9.05
N ARG A 264 -2.42 -16.01 -8.02
CA ARG A 264 -1.82 -15.12 -7.00
C ARG A 264 -0.75 -14.20 -7.59
N PRO A 265 -0.85 -12.88 -7.32
CA PRO A 265 0.13 -11.90 -7.76
C PRO A 265 1.55 -12.21 -7.28
N GLU A 266 1.72 -12.81 -6.10
CA GLU A 266 3.02 -13.16 -5.53
C GLU A 266 3.77 -14.20 -6.41
N MET A 267 3.03 -15.18 -6.99
CA MET A 267 3.62 -16.16 -7.91
C MET A 267 4.00 -15.53 -9.26
N LYS A 268 3.23 -14.54 -9.70
CA LYS A 268 3.56 -13.78 -10.91
C LYS A 268 4.77 -12.86 -10.66
N LEU A 269 4.87 -12.22 -9.51
CA LEU A 269 6.00 -11.38 -9.10
C LEU A 269 7.31 -12.16 -9.05
N ILE A 270 7.35 -13.35 -8.44
CA ILE A 270 8.59 -14.15 -8.41
C ILE A 270 9.03 -14.58 -9.80
N ASN A 271 8.09 -14.86 -10.72
CA ASN A 271 8.39 -15.16 -12.10
C ASN A 271 9.01 -13.95 -12.83
N ILE A 272 8.46 -12.75 -12.62
CA ILE A 272 9.00 -11.50 -13.17
C ILE A 272 10.41 -11.26 -12.62
N ASN A 273 10.64 -11.45 -11.33
CA ASN A 273 11.97 -11.29 -10.71
C ASN A 273 13.01 -12.26 -11.33
N ILE A 274 12.63 -13.50 -11.61
CA ILE A 274 13.49 -14.46 -12.30
C ILE A 274 13.86 -13.95 -13.71
N LEU A 275 12.89 -13.42 -14.46
CA LEU A 275 13.11 -12.82 -15.78
C LEU A 275 14.00 -11.56 -15.71
N GLN A 276 13.84 -10.74 -14.67
CA GLN A 276 14.70 -9.58 -14.44
C GLN A 276 16.15 -9.99 -14.22
N VAL A 277 16.41 -11.00 -13.40
CA VAL A 277 17.77 -11.52 -13.18
C VAL A 277 18.37 -12.10 -14.47
N ASP A 278 17.57 -12.71 -15.35
CA ASP A 278 18.04 -13.12 -16.68
C ASP A 278 18.49 -11.93 -17.53
N GLN A 279 17.75 -10.83 -17.51
CA GLN A 279 18.16 -9.62 -18.24
C GLN A 279 19.37 -8.95 -17.59
N GLU A 280 19.49 -8.96 -16.27
CA GLU A 280 20.68 -8.48 -15.56
C GLU A 280 21.93 -9.33 -15.89
N ALA A 281 21.79 -10.65 -16.02
CA ALA A 281 22.86 -11.51 -16.45
C ALA A 281 23.31 -11.17 -17.88
N ARG A 282 22.37 -10.91 -18.81
CA ARG A 282 22.66 -10.45 -20.19
C ARG A 282 23.33 -9.07 -20.20
N LEU A 283 22.84 -8.16 -19.37
CA LEU A 283 23.43 -6.83 -19.20
C LEU A 283 24.87 -6.93 -18.66
N THR A 284 25.11 -7.81 -17.70
CA THR A 284 26.45 -8.09 -17.19
C THR A 284 27.35 -8.67 -18.26
N LYS A 285 26.83 -9.65 -19.03
CA LYS A 285 27.55 -10.31 -20.14
C LYS A 285 27.91 -9.35 -21.27
N SER A 286 27.17 -8.23 -21.42
CA SER A 286 27.44 -7.23 -22.46
C SER A 286 28.88 -6.69 -22.42
N LYS A 287 29.49 -6.65 -21.24
CA LYS A 287 30.90 -6.20 -21.03
C LYS A 287 31.94 -7.09 -21.72
N ASN A 288 31.57 -8.31 -22.17
CA ASN A 288 32.45 -9.16 -22.97
C ASN A 288 32.51 -8.78 -24.45
N TYR A 289 31.63 -7.89 -24.90
CA TYR A 289 31.55 -7.43 -26.29
C TYR A 289 32.21 -6.06 -26.45
N PRO A 290 32.68 -5.73 -27.67
CA PRO A 290 33.14 -4.38 -27.95
C PRO A 290 31.98 -3.39 -27.89
N GLU A 291 32.30 -2.14 -27.57
CA GLU A 291 31.40 -1.00 -27.68
C GLU A 291 31.82 -0.16 -28.90
N ILE A 292 30.86 0.24 -29.71
CA ILE A 292 31.10 1.09 -30.87
C ILE A 292 30.26 2.37 -30.69
N GLY A 293 30.96 3.51 -30.70
CA GLY A 293 30.34 4.83 -30.60
C GLY A 293 30.71 5.70 -31.79
N PHE A 294 29.80 6.56 -32.17
CA PHE A 294 30.05 7.65 -33.09
C PHE A 294 30.00 8.97 -32.33
N PHE A 295 31.01 9.83 -32.59
CA PHE A 295 31.18 11.12 -31.96
C PHE A 295 31.34 12.16 -33.06
N PHE A 296 30.61 13.25 -32.94
CA PHE A 296 30.80 14.42 -33.81
C PHE A 296 30.99 15.62 -32.90
N ASP A 297 32.16 16.26 -33.04
CA ASP A 297 32.49 17.49 -32.33
C ASP A 297 32.54 18.65 -33.30
N TYR A 298 31.91 19.75 -32.94
CA TYR A 298 32.12 21.04 -33.55
C TYR A 298 32.72 21.99 -32.53
N ILE A 299 33.91 22.51 -32.83
CA ILE A 299 34.76 23.25 -31.90
C ILE A 299 34.96 24.65 -32.43
N LYS A 300 34.79 25.64 -31.56
CA LYS A 300 35.28 27.00 -31.77
C LYS A 300 36.30 27.33 -30.72
N ALA A 301 37.46 27.83 -31.11
CA ALA A 301 38.50 28.20 -30.20
C ALA A 301 38.99 29.63 -30.44
N GLY A 302 39.59 30.25 -29.45
CA GLY A 302 40.16 31.59 -29.57
C GLY A 302 40.91 32.01 -28.31
N ASP A 303 41.54 33.15 -28.36
CA ASP A 303 42.23 33.79 -27.25
C ASP A 303 41.36 34.87 -26.55
N ASP A 304 40.13 35.04 -27.00
CA ASP A 304 39.10 35.91 -26.45
C ASP A 304 37.79 35.17 -26.16
N PRO A 305 36.93 35.73 -25.27
CA PRO A 305 35.67 35.10 -24.89
C PRO A 305 34.68 34.85 -26.04
N SER A 306 34.86 35.51 -27.22
CA SER A 306 33.98 35.33 -28.39
C SER A 306 34.34 34.10 -29.20
N VAL A 307 35.43 33.41 -28.88
CA VAL A 307 36.01 32.26 -29.58
C VAL A 307 36.19 32.52 -31.08
N SER A 308 36.74 33.69 -31.39
CA SER A 308 36.89 34.20 -32.77
C SER A 308 38.19 33.77 -33.46
N GLY A 309 38.89 32.81 -32.89
CA GLY A 309 40.17 32.30 -33.38
C GLY A 309 41.36 32.88 -32.60
N SER A 310 42.55 32.40 -32.95
CA SER A 310 43.83 32.91 -32.42
C SER A 310 44.91 32.68 -33.50
N PRO A 311 46.12 33.28 -33.33
CA PRO A 311 47.24 32.97 -34.23
C PRO A 311 47.65 31.48 -34.24
N PHE A 312 47.17 30.70 -33.25
CA PHE A 312 47.51 29.28 -33.04
C PHE A 312 46.37 28.30 -33.29
N HIS A 313 45.11 28.82 -33.44
CA HIS A 313 43.93 27.99 -33.63
C HIS A 313 43.00 28.59 -34.64
N ASP A 314 42.49 27.75 -35.57
CA ASP A 314 41.43 28.13 -36.49
C ASP A 314 40.14 28.41 -35.68
N VAL A 315 39.30 29.33 -36.24
CA VAL A 315 38.03 29.72 -35.59
C VAL A 315 37.11 28.51 -35.42
N ASN A 316 37.09 27.62 -36.39
CA ASN A 316 36.17 26.50 -36.47
C ASN A 316 36.91 25.20 -36.81
N GLU A 317 36.68 24.16 -36.05
CA GLU A 317 37.11 22.79 -36.35
C GLU A 317 35.92 21.85 -36.20
N TRP A 318 35.82 20.86 -37.04
CA TRP A 318 34.89 19.76 -36.79
C TRP A 318 35.62 18.42 -36.88
N ARG A 319 35.13 17.45 -36.07
CA ARG A 319 35.72 16.11 -36.01
C ARG A 319 34.61 15.07 -35.97
N ALA A 320 34.65 14.11 -36.86
CA ALA A 320 33.78 12.93 -36.83
C ALA A 320 34.64 11.70 -36.51
N THR A 321 34.29 11.01 -35.42
CA THR A 321 35.08 9.87 -34.93
C THR A 321 34.16 8.67 -34.73
N ALA A 322 34.46 7.53 -35.34
CA ALA A 322 33.94 6.23 -34.95
C ALA A 322 34.97 5.52 -34.09
N ALA A 323 34.61 5.21 -32.86
CA ALA A 323 35.52 4.55 -31.91
C ALA A 323 34.98 3.19 -31.52
N LEU A 324 35.89 2.19 -31.49
CA LEU A 324 35.63 0.87 -30.91
C LEU A 324 36.46 0.76 -29.66
N SER A 325 35.81 0.48 -28.55
CA SER A 325 36.44 0.17 -27.25
C SER A 325 36.09 -1.26 -26.83
N TRP A 326 37.10 -2.03 -26.45
CA TRP A 326 36.90 -3.41 -26.05
C TRP A 326 37.89 -3.82 -24.97
N THR A 327 37.33 -4.17 -23.79
CA THR A 327 38.11 -4.78 -22.72
C THR A 327 38.10 -6.31 -22.92
N PHE A 328 39.07 -6.81 -23.68
CA PHE A 328 39.11 -8.24 -24.03
C PHE A 328 39.66 -9.14 -22.91
N TRP A 329 40.27 -8.56 -21.88
CA TRP A 329 40.83 -9.32 -20.76
C TRP A 329 40.72 -8.56 -19.45
N GLU A 330 40.06 -9.16 -18.45
CA GLU A 330 39.91 -8.61 -17.08
C GLU A 330 39.94 -9.73 -16.00
N TRP A 331 40.72 -10.77 -16.23
CA TRP A 331 40.97 -11.85 -15.28
C TRP A 331 39.69 -12.59 -14.82
N GLY A 332 38.70 -12.71 -15.66
CA GLY A 332 37.45 -13.42 -15.40
C GLY A 332 36.41 -12.62 -14.59
N LYS A 333 36.60 -11.33 -14.35
CA LYS A 333 35.67 -10.49 -13.59
C LYS A 333 34.25 -10.59 -14.11
N THR A 334 34.02 -10.33 -15.40
CA THR A 334 32.70 -10.45 -16.03
C THR A 334 32.17 -11.89 -15.99
N HIS A 335 33.02 -12.90 -16.14
CA HIS A 335 32.63 -14.32 -16.05
C HIS A 335 32.06 -14.64 -14.67
N TYR A 336 32.75 -14.25 -13.59
CA TYR A 336 32.26 -14.51 -12.25
C TYR A 336 31.04 -13.65 -11.88
N ALA A 337 30.91 -12.42 -12.40
CA ALA A 337 29.72 -11.60 -12.24
C ALA A 337 28.49 -12.22 -12.94
N VAL A 338 28.65 -12.84 -14.10
CA VAL A 338 27.55 -13.62 -14.75
C VAL A 338 27.20 -14.84 -13.91
N LYS A 339 28.19 -15.58 -13.37
CA LYS A 339 27.94 -16.74 -12.48
C LYS A 339 27.23 -16.34 -11.18
N GLU A 340 27.52 -15.15 -10.65
CA GLU A 340 26.78 -14.58 -9.52
C GLU A 340 25.29 -14.44 -9.85
N LYS A 341 24.96 -13.84 -11.01
CA LYS A 341 23.56 -13.69 -11.46
C LYS A 341 22.88 -15.04 -11.72
N GLU A 342 23.60 -16.01 -12.27
CA GLU A 342 23.07 -17.38 -12.43
C GLU A 342 22.80 -18.04 -11.06
N SER A 343 23.60 -17.75 -10.05
CA SER A 343 23.36 -18.23 -8.69
C SER A 343 22.15 -17.58 -8.06
N LEU A 344 21.99 -16.24 -8.24
CA LEU A 344 20.81 -15.52 -7.82
C LEU A 344 19.54 -16.05 -8.49
N LYS A 345 19.60 -16.38 -9.79
CA LYS A 345 18.47 -17.04 -10.47
C LYS A 345 18.09 -18.36 -9.83
N ARG A 346 19.08 -19.21 -9.50
CA ARG A 346 18.82 -20.50 -8.81
C ARG A 346 18.22 -20.29 -7.42
N GLU A 347 18.70 -19.29 -6.68
CA GLU A 347 18.12 -18.88 -5.39
C GLU A 347 16.64 -18.50 -5.54
N LEU A 348 16.30 -17.63 -6.50
CA LEU A 348 14.91 -17.25 -6.77
C LEU A 348 14.03 -18.44 -7.18
N MET A 349 14.59 -19.42 -7.91
CA MET A 349 13.87 -20.65 -8.24
C MET A 349 13.55 -21.48 -6.99
N GLN A 350 14.47 -21.57 -6.02
CA GLN A 350 14.19 -22.23 -4.74
C GLN A 350 13.18 -21.43 -3.91
N THR A 351 13.31 -20.10 -3.90
CA THR A 351 12.34 -19.19 -3.26
C THR A 351 10.93 -19.35 -3.84
N LYS A 352 10.82 -19.54 -5.16
CA LYS A 352 9.54 -19.84 -5.82
C LYS A 352 8.91 -21.14 -5.31
N LEU A 353 9.70 -22.19 -5.13
CA LEU A 353 9.21 -23.47 -4.58
C LEU A 353 8.74 -23.28 -3.13
N ALA A 354 9.53 -22.61 -2.30
CA ALA A 354 9.17 -22.31 -0.92
C ALA A 354 7.92 -21.43 -0.83
N LEU A 355 7.75 -20.46 -1.75
CA LEU A 355 6.53 -19.66 -1.86
C LEU A 355 5.32 -20.55 -2.20
N GLY A 356 5.48 -21.49 -3.12
CA GLY A 356 4.42 -22.45 -3.45
C GLY A 356 3.99 -23.29 -2.25
N ASP A 357 4.93 -23.74 -1.41
CA ASP A 357 4.61 -24.48 -0.19
C ASP A 357 3.93 -23.58 0.86
N SER A 358 4.37 -22.32 0.98
CA SER A 358 3.72 -21.33 1.85
C SER A 358 2.27 -21.06 1.42
N ILE A 359 2.01 -20.94 0.12
CA ILE A 359 0.65 -20.74 -0.43
C ILE A 359 -0.25 -21.95 -0.11
N ARG A 360 0.26 -23.17 -0.28
CA ARG A 360 -0.48 -24.40 0.07
C ARG A 360 -0.84 -24.45 1.55
N LEU A 361 0.10 -24.07 2.41
CA LEU A 361 -0.12 -24.01 3.85
C LEU A 361 -1.14 -22.95 4.23
N GLU A 362 -1.02 -21.75 3.66
CA GLU A 362 -1.96 -20.63 3.88
C GLU A 362 -3.39 -21.02 3.46
N LEU A 363 -3.52 -21.66 2.29
CA LEU A 363 -4.81 -22.13 1.81
C LEU A 363 -5.40 -23.20 2.73
N LYS A 364 -4.60 -24.18 3.18
CA LYS A 364 -5.08 -25.21 4.12
C LYS A 364 -5.51 -24.61 5.45
N ASP A 365 -4.73 -23.65 5.98
CA ASP A 365 -5.11 -22.92 7.20
C ASP A 365 -6.43 -22.16 7.03
N ALA A 366 -6.64 -21.48 5.89
CA ALA A 366 -7.87 -20.76 5.60
C ALA A 366 -9.09 -21.71 5.54
N ILE A 367 -8.96 -22.85 4.86
CA ILE A 367 -10.02 -23.88 4.78
C ILE A 367 -10.33 -24.43 6.19
N LEU A 368 -9.32 -24.80 6.97
CA LEU A 368 -9.52 -25.33 8.33
C LEU A 368 -10.18 -24.30 9.25
N ARG A 369 -9.87 -23.01 9.10
CA ARG A 369 -10.53 -21.93 9.84
C ARG A 369 -11.99 -21.79 9.42
N LEU A 370 -12.30 -21.93 8.14
CA LEU A 370 -13.67 -21.89 7.65
C LEU A 370 -14.48 -23.07 8.20
N GLU A 371 -13.98 -24.30 8.09
CA GLU A 371 -14.60 -25.52 8.63
C GLU A 371 -14.86 -25.36 10.14
N ASN A 372 -13.86 -24.92 10.91
CA ASN A 372 -13.99 -24.68 12.34
C ASN A 372 -15.08 -23.65 12.66
N ALA A 373 -15.13 -22.53 11.90
CA ALA A 373 -16.14 -21.51 12.12
C ALA A 373 -17.55 -22.05 11.79
N GLU A 374 -17.71 -22.84 10.74
CA GLU A 374 -18.98 -23.48 10.37
C GLU A 374 -19.48 -24.45 11.44
N GLU A 375 -18.60 -25.27 12.05
CA GLU A 375 -18.98 -26.19 13.12
C GLU A 375 -19.34 -25.45 14.43
N ASN A 376 -18.74 -24.29 14.69
CA ASN A 376 -18.99 -23.51 15.90
C ASN A 376 -20.35 -22.77 15.88
N ILE A 377 -20.87 -22.38 14.71
CA ILE A 377 -22.12 -21.62 14.61
C ILE A 377 -23.32 -22.39 15.21
N PRO A 378 -23.63 -23.63 14.81
CA PRO A 378 -24.77 -24.37 15.41
C PRO A 378 -24.55 -24.67 16.89
N THR A 379 -23.31 -24.88 17.32
CA THR A 379 -22.95 -25.13 18.73
C THR A 379 -23.25 -23.91 19.59
N THR A 380 -22.83 -22.73 19.16
CA THR A 380 -23.07 -21.46 19.88
C THR A 380 -24.54 -21.04 19.83
N GLN A 381 -25.25 -21.32 18.73
CA GLN A 381 -26.68 -21.08 18.62
C GLN A 381 -27.48 -21.96 19.62
N LYS A 382 -27.06 -23.21 19.80
CA LYS A 382 -27.66 -24.10 20.83
C LYS A 382 -27.38 -23.58 22.23
N ALA A 383 -26.19 -23.05 22.48
CA ALA A 383 -25.84 -22.46 23.79
C ALA A 383 -26.71 -21.25 24.14
N ILE A 384 -27.09 -20.40 23.14
CA ILE A 384 -28.06 -19.30 23.39
C ILE A 384 -29.40 -19.87 23.85
N LYS A 385 -29.98 -20.85 23.16
CA LYS A 385 -31.28 -21.44 23.52
C LYS A 385 -31.25 -22.04 24.94
N GLN A 386 -30.17 -22.70 25.30
CA GLN A 386 -29.99 -23.26 26.64
C GLN A 386 -29.79 -22.18 27.70
N GLY A 387 -29.05 -21.11 27.36
CA GLY A 387 -28.86 -19.95 28.25
C GLY A 387 -30.17 -19.19 28.52
N GLU A 388 -31.02 -19.01 27.50
CA GLU A 388 -32.33 -18.38 27.61
C GLU A 388 -33.25 -19.19 28.57
N GLU A 389 -33.30 -20.52 28.40
CA GLU A 389 -34.10 -21.36 29.26
C GLU A 389 -33.55 -21.42 30.70
N ASN A 390 -32.21 -21.48 30.85
CA ASN A 390 -31.60 -21.42 32.18
C ASN A 390 -31.93 -20.12 32.91
N LEU A 391 -31.85 -18.99 32.23
CA LEU A 391 -32.23 -17.70 32.76
C LEU A 391 -33.70 -17.67 33.18
N ARG A 392 -34.59 -18.06 32.27
CA ARG A 392 -36.02 -18.12 32.54
C ARG A 392 -36.37 -18.94 33.82
N VAL A 393 -35.75 -20.13 33.93
CA VAL A 393 -35.97 -21.00 35.12
C VAL A 393 -35.47 -20.33 36.41
N ASN A 394 -34.28 -19.69 36.38
CA ASN A 394 -33.74 -19.02 37.55
C ASN A 394 -34.52 -17.76 37.95
N GLU A 395 -35.06 -16.99 36.99
CA GLU A 395 -35.98 -15.90 37.28
C GLU A 395 -37.27 -16.36 37.97
N GLU A 396 -37.91 -17.45 37.49
CA GLU A 396 -39.11 -18.00 38.13
C GLU A 396 -38.84 -18.52 39.53
N ARG A 397 -37.70 -19.20 39.74
CA ARG A 397 -37.26 -19.66 41.06
C ARG A 397 -36.98 -18.50 42.04
N TYR A 398 -36.38 -17.39 41.52
CA TYR A 398 -36.13 -16.21 42.32
C TYR A 398 -37.42 -15.50 42.71
N LYS A 399 -38.37 -15.36 41.79
CA LYS A 399 -39.71 -14.83 42.07
C LYS A 399 -40.45 -15.69 43.14
N ALA A 400 -40.29 -17.00 43.07
CA ALA A 400 -40.82 -17.93 44.05
C ALA A 400 -40.00 -18.02 45.34
N GLN A 401 -38.90 -17.28 45.48
CA GLN A 401 -37.98 -17.25 46.63
C GLN A 401 -37.33 -18.59 46.97
N VAL A 402 -37.13 -19.45 45.98
CA VAL A 402 -36.44 -20.75 46.15
C VAL A 402 -35.01 -20.73 45.66
N THR A 403 -34.50 -19.55 45.22
CA THR A 403 -33.12 -19.32 44.84
C THR A 403 -32.68 -17.88 45.17
N THR A 404 -31.40 -17.57 45.05
CA THR A 404 -30.84 -16.24 45.32
C THR A 404 -30.74 -15.41 44.02
N ILE A 405 -30.63 -14.09 44.16
CA ILE A 405 -30.37 -13.20 43.02
C ILE A 405 -29.05 -13.57 42.29
N THR A 406 -28.10 -14.15 43.00
CA THR A 406 -26.81 -14.59 42.44
C THR A 406 -27.01 -15.55 41.28
N GLU A 407 -27.88 -16.57 41.44
CA GLU A 407 -28.16 -17.54 40.37
C GLU A 407 -28.79 -16.90 39.14
N VAL A 408 -29.63 -15.87 39.32
CA VAL A 408 -30.21 -15.10 38.18
C VAL A 408 -29.16 -14.30 37.47
N LEU A 409 -28.27 -13.59 38.19
CA LEU A 409 -27.18 -12.80 37.63
C LEU A 409 -26.13 -13.67 36.91
N ASP A 410 -25.84 -14.86 37.46
CA ASP A 410 -24.94 -15.83 36.84
C ASP A 410 -25.56 -16.42 35.53
N ALA A 411 -26.85 -16.77 35.58
CA ALA A 411 -27.57 -17.24 34.40
C ALA A 411 -27.59 -16.17 33.28
N GLN A 412 -27.81 -14.90 33.62
CA GLN A 412 -27.74 -13.77 32.68
C GLN A 412 -26.32 -13.63 32.09
N SER A 413 -25.30 -13.72 32.92
CA SER A 413 -23.91 -13.62 32.49
C SER A 413 -23.54 -14.75 31.51
N LEU A 414 -24.06 -15.97 31.73
CA LEU A 414 -23.92 -17.12 30.83
C LEU A 414 -24.61 -16.85 29.49
N LEU A 415 -25.83 -16.31 29.49
CA LEU A 415 -26.57 -15.96 28.26
C LEU A 415 -25.87 -14.86 27.48
N THR A 416 -25.44 -13.79 28.15
CA THR A 416 -24.68 -12.70 27.52
C THR A 416 -23.44 -13.24 26.83
N ARG A 417 -22.67 -14.12 27.53
CA ARG A 417 -21.49 -14.78 26.94
C ARG A 417 -21.85 -15.66 25.72
N ALA A 418 -22.94 -16.43 25.82
CA ALA A 418 -23.39 -17.25 24.67
C ALA A 418 -23.75 -16.42 23.45
N ARG A 419 -24.42 -15.26 23.62
CA ARG A 419 -24.73 -14.32 22.55
C ARG A 419 -23.46 -13.72 21.92
N VAL A 420 -22.50 -13.27 22.75
CA VAL A 420 -21.19 -12.77 22.24
C VAL A 420 -20.46 -13.85 21.46
N ASN A 421 -20.41 -15.09 21.97
CA ASN A 421 -19.77 -16.21 21.28
C ASN A 421 -20.42 -16.53 19.94
N PHE A 422 -21.74 -16.47 19.85
CA PHE A 422 -22.47 -16.70 18.59
C PHE A 422 -22.15 -15.62 17.54
N TYR A 423 -22.19 -14.33 17.90
CA TYR A 423 -21.84 -13.28 16.96
C TYR A 423 -20.36 -13.33 16.58
N SER A 424 -19.48 -13.72 17.50
CA SER A 424 -18.06 -13.97 17.20
C SER A 424 -17.87 -15.14 16.24
N ALA A 425 -18.68 -16.21 16.34
CA ALA A 425 -18.64 -17.33 15.40
C ALA A 425 -19.08 -16.91 13.99
N LEU A 426 -20.13 -16.10 13.86
CA LEU A 426 -20.55 -15.52 12.59
C LEU A 426 -19.47 -14.62 11.97
N TYR A 427 -18.88 -13.75 12.78
CA TYR A 427 -17.77 -12.90 12.36
C TYR A 427 -16.58 -13.73 11.86
N ASN A 428 -16.17 -14.75 12.63
CA ASN A 428 -15.05 -15.61 12.27
C ASN A 428 -15.31 -16.37 10.97
N HIS A 429 -16.55 -16.81 10.72
CA HIS A 429 -16.94 -17.44 9.45
C HIS A 429 -16.72 -16.47 8.27
N HIS A 430 -17.25 -15.26 8.34
CA HIS A 430 -17.10 -14.29 7.25
C HIS A 430 -15.64 -13.86 7.05
N LEU A 431 -14.86 -13.72 8.13
CA LEU A 431 -13.44 -13.42 8.05
C LEU A 431 -12.63 -14.58 7.46
N ALA A 432 -12.93 -15.83 7.85
CA ALA A 432 -12.31 -17.03 7.28
C ALA A 432 -12.59 -17.14 5.78
N LYS A 433 -13.85 -16.90 5.36
CA LYS A 433 -14.22 -16.85 3.95
C LYS A 433 -13.45 -15.77 3.19
N ALA A 434 -13.40 -14.54 3.70
CA ALA A 434 -12.62 -13.46 3.07
C ALA A 434 -11.12 -13.78 2.99
N SER A 435 -10.58 -14.47 4.00
CA SER A 435 -9.18 -14.94 4.01
C SER A 435 -8.95 -16.04 2.96
N LEU A 436 -9.92 -16.95 2.78
CA LEU A 436 -9.87 -17.98 1.74
C LEU A 436 -9.90 -17.35 0.33
N GLU A 437 -10.80 -16.39 0.10
CA GLU A 437 -10.87 -15.67 -1.18
C GLU A 437 -9.51 -14.98 -1.49
N ARG A 438 -8.91 -14.34 -0.50
CA ARG A 438 -7.56 -13.76 -0.64
C ARG A 438 -6.49 -14.82 -0.92
N ALA A 439 -6.55 -15.98 -0.24
CA ALA A 439 -5.61 -17.08 -0.46
C ALA A 439 -5.72 -17.67 -1.87
N LEU A 440 -6.91 -17.66 -2.46
CA LEU A 440 -7.19 -18.02 -3.85
C LEU A 440 -6.79 -16.94 -4.88
N GLY A 441 -6.39 -15.75 -4.43
CA GLY A 441 -6.11 -14.61 -5.31
C GLY A 441 -7.37 -13.92 -5.85
N LYS A 442 -8.50 -14.00 -5.13
CA LYS A 442 -9.78 -13.34 -5.44
C LYS A 442 -10.04 -12.17 -4.48
N TYR A 443 -10.77 -11.12 -4.92
CA TYR A 443 -11.20 -10.00 -4.09
C TYR A 443 -12.68 -9.66 -4.25
#